data_6416f801b848ada09fe07de168c4ba57
#
_entry.id   6416f801b848ada09fe07de168c4ba57
#
_cell.length_a   1.000
_cell.length_b   1.000
_cell.length_c   1.000
_cell.angle_alpha   90.00
_cell.angle_beta   90.00
_cell.angle_gamma   90.00
#
_symmetry.space_group_name_H-M   'P 1'
#
loop_
_entity.id
_entity.type
_entity.pdbx_description
1 polymer ?
#
loop_
_entity_poly.entity_id
_entity_poly.type
_entity_poly.pdbx_seq_one_letter_code
_entity_poly.pdbx_strand_id
1 'polypeptide(L)'
;MIRKNRYFAAALLLILGSTAWAALPAVVDGQEVPSLAPLVERVAPAVVNIRVSQTVATRGSPFGDDAFRRFFGFPDNPGGTREVASAGSGVIVDADNGYIITNHHVVENADVIQLSSID
;
A
#
# COMPACT_ATOMS: atom_id res chain seq x y z
N MET A 1 5.10 9.00 52.94
CA MET A 1 5.42 9.19 51.53
C MET A 1 5.50 7.89 50.70
N ILE A 2 5.37 6.72 51.30
CA ILE A 2 5.57 5.40 50.65
C ILE A 2 4.26 4.80 50.05
N ARG A 3 3.08 5.32 50.42
CA ARG A 3 1.80 4.72 50.01
C ARG A 3 1.36 5.06 48.54
N LYS A 4 1.78 6.21 48.00
CA LYS A 4 1.41 6.62 46.65
C LYS A 4 2.09 5.81 45.53
N ASN A 5 3.32 5.32 45.75
CA ASN A 5 4.05 4.54 44.76
C ASN A 5 3.50 3.10 44.52
N ARG A 6 2.78 2.55 45.52
CA ARG A 6 2.21 1.19 45.42
C ARG A 6 1.04 1.13 44.42
N TYR A 7 0.26 2.19 44.32
CA TYR A 7 -0.85 2.24 43.37
C TYR A 7 -0.36 2.53 41.93
N PHE A 8 0.74 3.28 41.80
CA PHE A 8 1.34 3.53 40.50
C PHE A 8 1.96 2.26 39.90
N ALA A 9 2.62 1.46 40.71
CA ALA A 9 3.17 0.17 40.30
C ALA A 9 2.05 -0.85 39.96
N ALA A 10 0.97 -0.87 40.72
CA ALA A 10 -0.19 -1.74 40.44
C ALA A 10 -0.94 -1.33 39.16
N ALA A 11 -1.08 -0.03 38.90
CA ALA A 11 -1.68 0.47 37.67
C ALA A 11 -0.82 0.18 36.43
N LEU A 12 0.51 0.27 36.53
CA LEU A 12 1.43 -0.04 35.46
C LEU A 12 1.45 -1.55 35.11
N LEU A 13 1.30 -2.42 36.11
CA LEU A 13 1.22 -3.87 35.89
C LEU A 13 -0.07 -4.30 35.19
N LEU A 14 -1.18 -3.56 35.37
CA LEU A 14 -2.47 -3.83 34.74
C LEU A 14 -2.48 -3.46 33.26
N ILE A 15 -1.65 -2.52 32.83
CA ILE A 15 -1.57 -2.08 31.43
C ILE A 15 -0.72 -3.04 30.56
N LEU A 16 0.21 -3.76 31.17
CA LEU A 16 1.10 -4.71 30.48
C LEU A 16 0.49 -6.09 30.23
N GLY A 17 -0.71 -6.37 30.75
CA GLY A 17 -1.32 -7.70 30.73
C GLY A 17 -2.28 -7.99 29.56
N SER A 18 -2.63 -7.02 28.72
CA SER A 18 -3.62 -7.23 27.66
C SER A 18 -2.99 -7.33 26.28
N THR A 19 -2.26 -8.43 26.01
CA THR A 19 -2.04 -8.86 24.64
C THR A 19 -3.35 -9.51 24.14
N ALA A 20 -4.23 -8.69 23.58
CA ALA A 20 -5.40 -9.19 22.86
C ALA A 20 -4.92 -9.88 21.59
N TRP A 21 -4.83 -11.18 21.61
CA TRP A 21 -4.63 -12.00 20.40
C TRP A 21 -5.99 -12.04 19.68
N ALA A 22 -6.14 -11.21 18.65
CA ALA A 22 -7.28 -11.29 17.75
C ALA A 22 -7.09 -12.51 16.85
N ALA A 23 -7.47 -13.67 17.33
CA ALA A 23 -7.59 -14.87 16.50
C ALA A 23 -8.99 -14.91 15.90
N LEU A 24 -9.07 -15.21 14.61
CA LEU A 24 -10.35 -15.51 13.98
C LEU A 24 -10.94 -16.77 14.64
N PRO A 25 -12.27 -16.81 14.88
CA PRO A 25 -12.90 -17.99 15.46
C PRO A 25 -12.70 -19.18 14.54
N ALA A 26 -12.22 -20.30 15.09
CA ALA A 26 -12.05 -21.55 14.35
C ALA A 26 -13.40 -22.22 14.00
N VAL A 27 -14.47 -21.82 14.70
CA VAL A 27 -15.82 -22.37 14.55
C VAL A 27 -16.81 -21.23 14.47
N VAL A 28 -17.69 -21.23 13.45
CA VAL A 28 -18.82 -20.30 13.30
C VAL A 28 -20.07 -21.14 13.13
N ASP A 29 -21.10 -20.85 13.93
CA ASP A 29 -22.39 -21.57 13.93
C ASP A 29 -22.26 -23.10 14.09
N GLY A 30 -21.25 -23.55 14.87
CA GLY A 30 -21.02 -24.98 15.13
C GLY A 30 -20.30 -25.70 13.98
N GLN A 31 -19.87 -25.00 12.94
CA GLN A 31 -19.09 -25.57 11.84
C GLN A 31 -17.63 -25.05 11.90
N GLU A 32 -16.68 -25.94 11.66
CA GLU A 32 -15.29 -25.54 11.49
C GLU A 32 -15.16 -24.65 10.25
N VAL A 33 -14.51 -23.48 10.44
CA VAL A 33 -14.20 -22.59 9.31
C VAL A 33 -13.06 -23.23 8.50
N PRO A 34 -13.30 -23.61 7.24
CA PRO A 34 -12.25 -24.20 6.43
C PRO A 34 -11.09 -23.22 6.24
N SER A 35 -9.87 -23.73 6.33
CA SER A 35 -8.67 -22.93 6.04
C SER A 35 -8.69 -22.45 4.59
N LEU A 36 -8.43 -21.16 4.39
CA LEU A 36 -8.25 -20.58 3.04
C LEU A 36 -6.85 -20.84 2.47
N ALA A 37 -5.92 -21.34 3.27
CA ALA A 37 -4.54 -21.54 2.85
C ALA A 37 -4.40 -22.39 1.58
N PRO A 38 -5.07 -23.54 1.42
CA PRO A 38 -4.97 -24.33 0.20
C PRO A 38 -5.54 -23.62 -1.04
N LEU A 39 -6.52 -22.73 -0.85
CA LEU A 39 -7.06 -21.93 -1.94
C LEU A 39 -6.04 -20.85 -2.35
N VAL A 40 -5.47 -20.15 -1.37
CA VAL A 40 -4.46 -19.11 -1.62
C VAL A 40 -3.26 -19.71 -2.34
N GLU A 41 -2.72 -20.84 -1.90
CA GLU A 41 -1.61 -21.52 -2.57
C GLU A 41 -1.90 -21.85 -4.04
N ARG A 42 -3.12 -22.21 -4.35
CA ARG A 42 -3.54 -22.54 -5.73
C ARG A 42 -3.70 -21.30 -6.62
N VAL A 43 -4.12 -20.17 -6.08
CA VAL A 43 -4.41 -18.95 -6.86
C VAL A 43 -3.27 -17.95 -6.84
N ALA A 44 -2.35 -18.03 -5.88
CA ALA A 44 -1.23 -17.10 -5.76
C ALA A 44 -0.37 -16.99 -7.03
N PRO A 45 -0.08 -18.08 -7.77
CA PRO A 45 0.68 -17.99 -9.02
C PRO A 45 0.00 -17.15 -10.11
N ALA A 46 -1.31 -16.95 -10.04
CA ALA A 46 -2.04 -16.12 -10.97
C ALA A 46 -2.03 -14.62 -10.59
N VAL A 47 -1.55 -14.28 -9.39
CA VAL A 47 -1.51 -12.89 -8.93
C VAL A 47 -0.17 -12.26 -9.32
N VAL A 48 -0.23 -11.06 -9.87
CA VAL A 48 0.94 -10.30 -10.29
C VAL A 48 0.99 -8.93 -9.63
N ASN A 49 2.20 -8.45 -9.36
CA ASN A 49 2.44 -7.08 -8.99
C ASN A 49 2.54 -6.24 -10.26
N ILE A 50 1.89 -5.09 -10.26
CA ILE A 50 1.92 -4.11 -11.33
C ILE A 50 2.65 -2.87 -10.82
N ARG A 51 3.69 -2.45 -11.53
CA ARG A 51 4.37 -1.17 -11.34
C ARG A 51 4.11 -0.32 -12.57
N VAL A 52 3.71 0.92 -12.31
CA VAL A 52 3.39 1.87 -13.35
C VAL A 52 4.24 3.10 -13.17
N SER A 53 4.82 3.60 -14.25
CA SER A 53 5.40 4.93 -14.28
C SER A 53 4.68 5.80 -15.31
N GLN A 54 4.51 7.07 -14.94
CA GLN A 54 3.96 8.09 -15.80
C GLN A 54 4.77 9.37 -15.68
N THR A 55 4.86 10.10 -16.76
CA THR A 55 5.50 11.41 -16.80
C THR A 55 4.44 12.50 -16.64
N VAL A 56 4.49 13.22 -15.53
CA VAL A 56 3.57 14.33 -15.29
C VAL A 56 4.28 15.66 -15.47
N ALA A 57 3.63 16.61 -16.15
CA ALA A 57 4.13 17.96 -16.24
C ALA A 57 4.03 18.64 -14.88
N THR A 58 5.14 19.16 -14.40
CA THR A 58 5.18 20.01 -13.21
C THR A 58 4.60 21.37 -13.57
N ARG A 59 3.28 21.56 -13.36
CA ARG A 59 2.71 22.90 -13.35
C ARG A 59 3.14 23.55 -12.05
N GLY A 60 3.85 24.68 -12.16
CA GLY A 60 4.24 25.46 -10.99
C GLY A 60 3.03 25.73 -10.11
N SER A 61 3.09 25.30 -8.87
CA SER A 61 2.08 25.63 -7.88
C SER A 61 2.23 27.14 -7.55
N PRO A 62 1.14 27.91 -7.53
CA PRO A 62 1.22 29.33 -7.16
C PRO A 62 1.74 29.56 -5.73
N PHE A 63 1.80 28.51 -4.91
CA PHE A 63 2.28 28.52 -3.53
C PHE A 63 3.48 27.58 -3.29
N GLY A 64 4.08 27.02 -4.35
CA GLY A 64 5.18 26.07 -4.27
C GLY A 64 6.55 26.69 -4.58
N ASP A 65 7.51 25.83 -4.86
CA ASP A 65 8.91 26.17 -5.14
C ASP A 65 9.11 27.27 -6.19
N ASP A 66 8.17 27.45 -7.11
CA ASP A 66 8.28 28.44 -8.18
C ASP A 66 8.14 29.88 -7.65
N ALA A 67 7.26 30.13 -6.67
CA ALA A 67 7.14 31.45 -6.05
C ALA A 67 8.41 31.80 -5.27
N PHE A 68 8.97 30.81 -4.58
CA PHE A 68 10.22 30.93 -3.87
C PHE A 68 11.39 31.20 -4.83
N ARG A 69 11.47 30.46 -5.93
CA ARG A 69 12.52 30.58 -6.95
C ARG A 69 12.48 31.96 -7.62
N ARG A 70 11.29 32.48 -7.97
CA ARG A 70 11.12 33.83 -8.53
C ARG A 70 11.56 34.91 -7.57
N PHE A 71 11.23 34.73 -6.27
CA PHE A 71 11.60 35.72 -5.25
C PHE A 71 13.12 35.78 -5.07
N PHE A 72 13.83 34.66 -5.18
CA PHE A 72 15.29 34.61 -5.03
C PHE A 72 16.05 34.71 -6.36
N GLY A 73 15.39 35.02 -7.47
CA GLY A 73 16.05 35.27 -8.75
C GLY A 73 16.62 34.01 -9.44
N PHE A 74 16.15 32.83 -9.07
CA PHE A 74 16.53 31.63 -9.82
C PHE A 74 15.80 31.60 -11.17
N PRO A 75 16.47 31.19 -12.26
CA PRO A 75 15.84 31.13 -13.57
C PRO A 75 14.60 30.23 -13.55
N ASP A 76 13.51 30.72 -14.15
CA ASP A 76 12.31 29.96 -14.38
C ASP A 76 12.69 28.70 -15.19
N ASN A 77 12.34 27.53 -14.68
CA ASN A 77 12.37 26.30 -15.46
C ASN A 77 10.93 26.01 -15.92
N PRO A 78 10.51 26.59 -17.06
CA PRO A 78 9.16 26.44 -17.56
C PRO A 78 8.99 25.03 -18.10
N GLY A 79 8.28 24.18 -17.37
CA GLY A 79 7.85 22.89 -17.86
C GLY A 79 8.81 21.74 -17.58
N GLY A 80 9.25 21.60 -16.35
CA GLY A 80 9.83 20.33 -15.89
C GLY A 80 8.79 19.20 -15.96
N THR A 81 9.21 18.04 -16.39
CA THR A 81 8.44 16.81 -16.22
C THR A 81 8.99 16.02 -15.03
N ARG A 82 8.12 15.35 -14.32
CA ARG A 82 8.48 14.48 -13.21
C ARG A 82 7.92 13.10 -13.48
N GLU A 83 8.74 12.08 -13.31
CA GLU A 83 8.27 10.70 -13.29
C GLU A 83 7.61 10.40 -11.94
N VAL A 84 6.40 9.86 -11.99
CA VAL A 84 5.64 9.39 -10.84
C VAL A 84 5.44 7.89 -11.00
N ALA A 85 5.79 7.15 -9.95
CA ALA A 85 5.58 5.71 -9.91
C ALA A 85 4.40 5.38 -9.00
N SER A 86 3.60 4.40 -9.42
CA SER A 86 2.53 3.81 -8.64
C SER A 86 2.60 2.29 -8.72
N ALA A 87 1.89 1.60 -7.83
CA ALA A 87 1.84 0.16 -7.79
C ALA A 87 0.41 -0.33 -7.59
N GLY A 88 0.14 -1.52 -8.10
CA GLY A 88 -1.12 -2.21 -7.96
C GLY A 88 -0.94 -3.72 -8.08
N SER A 89 -2.05 -4.42 -8.18
CA SER A 89 -2.07 -5.87 -8.39
C SER A 89 -2.97 -6.22 -9.57
N GLY A 90 -2.68 -7.35 -10.19
CA GLY A 90 -3.49 -7.92 -11.25
C GLY A 90 -3.63 -9.42 -11.10
N VAL A 91 -4.53 -10.00 -11.89
CA VAL A 91 -4.75 -11.45 -11.94
C VAL A 91 -4.65 -11.91 -13.39
N ILE A 92 -3.82 -12.91 -13.63
CA ILE A 92 -3.72 -13.59 -14.92
C ILE A 92 -5.01 -14.42 -15.11
N VAL A 93 -5.76 -14.12 -16.14
CA VAL A 93 -7.01 -14.84 -16.48
C VAL A 93 -6.84 -15.74 -17.70
N ASP A 94 -5.85 -15.48 -18.51
CA ASP A 94 -5.48 -16.28 -19.67
C ASP A 94 -3.97 -16.19 -19.86
N ALA A 95 -3.28 -17.27 -19.50
CA ALA A 95 -1.83 -17.33 -19.58
C ALA A 95 -1.34 -17.49 -21.02
N ASP A 96 -2.08 -18.17 -21.86
CA ASP A 96 -1.69 -18.47 -23.24
C ASP A 96 -1.71 -17.20 -24.09
N ASN A 97 -2.72 -16.33 -23.87
CA ASN A 97 -2.86 -15.05 -24.55
C ASN A 97 -2.27 -13.88 -23.75
N GLY A 98 -1.83 -14.10 -22.52
CA GLY A 98 -1.23 -13.09 -21.67
C GLY A 98 -2.21 -12.05 -21.15
N TYR A 99 -3.46 -12.43 -20.89
CA TYR A 99 -4.47 -11.50 -20.38
C TYR A 99 -4.42 -11.38 -18.87
N ILE A 100 -4.37 -10.14 -18.41
CA ILE A 100 -4.35 -9.78 -16.99
C ILE A 100 -5.46 -8.78 -16.71
N ILE A 101 -6.24 -9.04 -15.68
CA ILE A 101 -7.25 -8.11 -15.17
C ILE A 101 -6.66 -7.30 -14.02
N THR A 102 -6.86 -6.00 -14.06
CA THR A 102 -6.53 -5.06 -12.99
C THR A 102 -7.56 -3.94 -12.93
N ASN A 103 -7.45 -3.08 -11.92
CA ASN A 103 -8.30 -1.90 -11.80
C ASN A 103 -7.87 -0.81 -12.80
N HIS A 104 -8.84 -0.12 -13.39
CA HIS A 104 -8.59 0.95 -14.34
C HIS A 104 -7.63 2.02 -13.78
N HIS A 105 -7.84 2.45 -12.54
CA HIS A 105 -7.01 3.49 -11.92
C HIS A 105 -5.52 3.09 -11.74
N VAL A 106 -5.20 1.79 -11.80
CA VAL A 106 -3.79 1.32 -11.72
C VAL A 106 -3.05 1.64 -13.01
N VAL A 107 -3.71 1.54 -14.16
CA VAL A 107 -3.10 1.68 -15.49
C VAL A 107 -3.47 2.97 -16.20
N GLU A 108 -4.33 3.78 -15.59
CA GLU A 108 -4.75 5.06 -16.15
C GLU A 108 -3.54 6.01 -16.28
N ASN A 109 -3.36 6.56 -17.47
CA ASN A 109 -2.27 7.46 -17.82
C ASN A 109 -0.84 6.85 -17.67
N ALA A 110 -0.74 5.53 -17.71
CA ALA A 110 0.54 4.83 -17.65
C ALA A 110 1.35 5.03 -18.93
N ASP A 111 2.60 5.49 -18.81
CA ASP A 111 3.57 5.47 -19.91
C ASP A 111 4.25 4.10 -20.01
N VAL A 112 4.53 3.50 -18.85
CA VAL A 112 5.17 2.18 -18.76
C VAL A 112 4.47 1.33 -17.69
N ILE A 113 4.18 0.09 -18.03
CA ILE A 113 3.62 -0.91 -17.13
C ILE A 113 4.61 -2.07 -17.02
N GLN A 114 5.02 -2.39 -15.81
CA GLN A 114 5.89 -3.53 -15.50
C GLN A 114 5.13 -4.54 -14.65
N LEU A 115 5.28 -5.80 -14.99
CA LEU A 115 4.65 -6.91 -14.29
C LEU A 115 5.72 -7.78 -13.64
N SER A 116 5.45 -8.25 -12.43
CA SER A 116 6.28 -9.26 -11.76
C SER A 116 5.38 -10.25 -11.03
N SER A 117 5.77 -11.52 -11.08
CA SER A 117 5.15 -12.58 -10.30
C SER A 117 5.36 -12.34 -8.79
N ILE A 118 4.47 -12.89 -7.98
CA ILE A 118 4.65 -12.98 -6.53
C ILE A 118 5.36 -14.30 -6.27
N ASP A 119 6.67 -14.28 -6.24
CA ASP A 119 7.50 -15.41 -5.79
C ASP A 119 7.98 -15.17 -4.37
#